data_1afdb2259b94d896de649b57f8d4c5f8
#
_entry.id   1afdb2259b94d896de649b57f8d4c5f8
#
_cell.length_a   1.000
_cell.length_b   1.000
_cell.length_c   1.000
_cell.angle_alpha   90.00
_cell.angle_beta   90.00
_cell.angle_gamma   90.00
#
_symmetry.space_group_name_H-M   'P 1'
#
loop_
_entity.id
_entity.type
_entity.pdbx_description
1 polymer ?
#
loop_
_entity_poly.entity_id
_entity_poly.type
_entity_poly.pdbx_seq_one_letter_code
_entity_poly.pdbx_strand_id
1 'polypeptide(L)'
;LFNMSLIILMVYYIHPDWQIKELLVILKRLKNFGKKMMKTSQNNYLLKKRLKVLNFAKASVSEKGLNQNSLENISKKYDLDINEIDLLFPEGNIDLIKFALERLNNELEEYCRKIDLIRLPIHKRIRQILLSKISLMNKNKIFYRSIFLNLLIPQKNFSLSGQLYKSVDQIWFIAGDSSTDFNFYTKRLILSAIYSRIMLFFFNNNNQQDLENILDESLKKVSKIPEIKSKFKIFTEYFPKIANFVKNSY
;
A
#
# COMPACT_ATOMS: atom_id res chain seq x y z
N LEU A 1 -5.94 36.72 -0.34
CA LEU A 1 -6.50 37.17 0.94
C LEU A 1 -7.80 37.93 0.64
N PHE A 2 -8.92 37.22 0.54
CA PHE A 2 -10.24 37.85 0.47
C PHE A 2 -10.48 38.62 1.77
N ASN A 3 -10.74 39.92 1.62
CA ASN A 3 -10.95 40.80 2.73
C ASN A 3 -12.22 40.42 3.48
N MET A 4 -12.07 39.74 4.63
CA MET A 4 -13.18 39.22 5.45
C MET A 4 -14.19 40.31 5.81
N SER A 5 -13.76 41.56 5.91
CA SER A 5 -14.61 42.72 6.17
C SER A 5 -15.61 42.98 5.04
N LEU A 6 -15.22 42.76 3.79
CA LEU A 6 -16.10 42.93 2.62
C LEU A 6 -17.19 41.83 2.56
N ILE A 7 -16.86 40.60 2.93
CA ILE A 7 -17.83 39.49 2.98
C ILE A 7 -18.86 39.75 4.09
N ILE A 8 -18.41 40.23 5.24
CA ILE A 8 -19.30 40.59 6.37
C ILE A 8 -20.27 41.70 5.98
N LEU A 9 -19.77 42.76 5.32
CA LEU A 9 -20.59 43.83 4.82
C LEU A 9 -21.60 43.42 3.75
N MET A 10 -21.22 42.56 2.80
CA MET A 10 -22.11 42.01 1.78
C MET A 10 -23.24 41.14 2.40
N VAL A 11 -22.91 40.29 3.34
CA VAL A 11 -23.92 39.40 3.99
C VAL A 11 -24.87 40.19 4.87
N TYR A 12 -24.38 41.24 5.55
CA TYR A 12 -25.21 42.15 6.36
C TYR A 12 -26.18 42.99 5.49
N TYR A 13 -25.72 43.37 4.27
CA TYR A 13 -26.54 44.11 3.33
C TYR A 13 -27.65 43.27 2.66
N ILE A 14 -27.40 42.00 2.47
CA ILE A 14 -28.35 41.05 1.82
C ILE A 14 -29.36 40.48 2.81
N HIS A 15 -28.99 40.29 4.09
CA HIS A 15 -29.84 39.75 5.16
C HIS A 15 -29.73 40.53 6.45
N PRO A 16 -30.40 41.67 6.56
CA PRO A 16 -30.34 42.54 7.76
C PRO A 16 -30.94 41.87 9.02
N ASP A 17 -31.78 40.86 8.88
CA ASP A 17 -32.44 40.15 10.00
C ASP A 17 -31.60 38.99 10.61
N TRP A 18 -30.40 38.74 10.09
CA TRP A 18 -29.56 37.69 10.62
C TRP A 18 -28.89 38.10 11.93
N GLN A 19 -29.13 37.27 12.97
CA GLN A 19 -28.47 37.48 14.27
C GLN A 19 -26.94 37.29 14.12
N ILE A 20 -26.15 38.11 14.79
CA ILE A 20 -24.67 38.09 14.81
C ILE A 20 -24.12 36.68 15.08
N LYS A 21 -24.83 35.87 15.88
CA LYS A 21 -24.46 34.48 16.18
C LYS A 21 -24.46 33.59 14.93
N GLU A 22 -25.42 33.74 14.04
CA GLU A 22 -25.51 32.93 12.80
C GLU A 22 -24.40 33.32 11.82
N LEU A 23 -24.11 34.62 11.69
CA LEU A 23 -22.98 35.12 10.91
C LEU A 23 -21.65 34.57 11.42
N LEU A 24 -21.43 34.54 12.73
CA LEU A 24 -20.23 33.97 13.33
C LEU A 24 -20.10 32.45 13.06
N VAL A 25 -21.17 31.69 13.05
CA VAL A 25 -21.19 30.27 12.72
C VAL A 25 -20.79 30.05 11.25
N ILE A 26 -21.34 30.85 10.34
CA ILE A 26 -21.01 30.77 8.91
C ILE A 26 -19.54 31.12 8.68
N LEU A 27 -19.05 32.19 9.28
CA LEU A 27 -17.63 32.60 9.17
C LEU A 27 -16.68 31.51 9.70
N LYS A 28 -17.05 30.86 10.82
CA LYS A 28 -16.27 29.76 11.37
C LYS A 28 -16.25 28.53 10.43
N ARG A 29 -17.39 28.21 9.80
CA ARG A 29 -17.49 27.16 8.78
C ARG A 29 -16.64 27.47 7.54
N LEU A 30 -16.71 28.70 7.02
CA LEU A 30 -15.92 29.15 5.88
C LEU A 30 -14.42 29.13 6.16
N LYS A 31 -13.99 29.58 7.36
CA LYS A 31 -12.58 29.48 7.80
C LYS A 31 -12.09 28.05 7.87
N ASN A 32 -12.91 27.13 8.41
CA ASN A 32 -12.56 25.71 8.47
C ASN A 32 -12.53 25.07 7.08
N PHE A 33 -13.46 25.42 6.21
CA PHE A 33 -13.47 24.99 4.81
C PHE A 33 -12.21 25.45 4.07
N GLY A 34 -11.83 26.72 4.19
CA GLY A 34 -10.61 27.26 3.61
C GLY A 34 -9.34 26.55 4.09
N LYS A 35 -9.24 26.27 5.41
CA LYS A 35 -8.13 25.48 5.99
C LYS A 35 -8.10 24.05 5.41
N LYS A 36 -9.26 23.40 5.27
CA LYS A 36 -9.37 22.06 4.69
C LYS A 36 -8.94 22.04 3.23
N MET A 37 -9.36 23.03 2.44
CA MET A 37 -8.98 23.17 1.02
C MET A 37 -7.47 23.40 0.85
N MET A 38 -6.85 24.28 1.66
CA MET A 38 -5.40 24.51 1.64
C MET A 38 -4.62 23.24 1.99
N LYS A 39 -5.04 22.50 3.02
CA LYS A 39 -4.41 21.22 3.42
C LYS A 39 -4.51 20.18 2.31
N THR A 40 -5.66 20.08 1.64
CA THR A 40 -5.86 19.16 0.50
C THR A 40 -4.96 19.53 -0.68
N SER A 41 -4.85 20.81 -1.03
CA SER A 41 -3.96 21.30 -2.10
C SER A 41 -2.49 21.00 -1.81
N GLN A 42 -2.04 21.23 -0.57
CA GLN A 42 -0.67 20.94 -0.14
C GLN A 42 -0.39 19.43 -0.18
N ASN A 43 -1.32 18.58 0.28
CA ASN A 43 -1.16 17.13 0.21
C ASN A 43 -1.06 16.65 -1.25
N ASN A 44 -1.86 17.19 -2.16
CA ASN A 44 -1.80 16.85 -3.58
C ASN A 44 -0.47 17.26 -4.22
N TYR A 45 0.08 18.41 -3.83
CA TYR A 45 1.39 18.86 -4.30
C TYR A 45 2.51 17.92 -3.84
N LEU A 46 2.54 17.58 -2.55
CA LEU A 46 3.52 16.64 -1.99
C LEU A 46 3.39 15.24 -2.63
N LEU A 47 2.16 14.76 -2.84
CA LEU A 47 1.92 13.49 -3.51
C LEU A 47 2.49 13.49 -4.94
N LYS A 48 2.28 14.55 -5.71
CA LYS A 48 2.86 14.68 -7.07
C LYS A 48 4.39 14.63 -7.04
N LYS A 49 5.03 15.29 -6.07
CA LYS A 49 6.50 15.24 -5.93
C LYS A 49 6.99 13.84 -5.54
N ARG A 50 6.36 13.18 -4.59
CA ARG A 50 6.68 11.80 -4.22
C ARG A 50 6.52 10.84 -5.40
N LEU A 51 5.46 10.98 -6.20
CA LEU A 51 5.26 10.19 -7.43
C LEU A 51 6.35 10.44 -8.47
N LYS A 52 6.84 11.67 -8.63
CA LYS A 52 7.95 12.00 -9.53
C LYS A 52 9.22 11.26 -9.11
N VAL A 53 9.59 11.33 -7.83
CA VAL A 53 10.76 10.61 -7.28
C VAL A 53 10.60 9.09 -7.43
N LEU A 54 9.41 8.55 -7.15
CA LEU A 54 9.13 7.12 -7.33
C LEU A 54 9.31 6.67 -8.79
N ASN A 55 8.86 7.47 -9.76
CA ASN A 55 9.03 7.15 -11.18
C ASN A 55 10.51 7.17 -11.58
N PHE A 56 11.28 8.12 -11.05
CA PHE A 56 12.72 8.13 -11.25
C PHE A 56 13.43 6.94 -10.60
N ALA A 57 12.98 6.52 -9.41
CA ALA A 57 13.45 5.31 -8.75
C ALA A 57 13.19 4.07 -9.62
N LYS A 58 11.97 3.91 -10.14
CA LYS A 58 11.60 2.81 -11.05
C LYS A 58 12.50 2.75 -12.28
N ALA A 59 12.87 3.92 -12.84
CA ALA A 59 13.72 4.01 -14.04
C ALA A 59 15.22 3.90 -13.76
N SER A 60 15.66 4.10 -12.51
CA SER A 60 17.09 4.18 -12.16
C SER A 60 17.64 2.94 -11.50
N VAL A 61 16.76 2.11 -10.90
CA VAL A 61 17.20 0.92 -10.18
C VAL A 61 17.79 -0.08 -11.17
N SER A 62 19.08 -0.33 -11.01
CA SER A 62 19.83 -1.38 -11.73
C SER A 62 19.67 -2.74 -11.04
N GLU A 63 20.33 -3.77 -11.59
CA GLU A 63 20.37 -5.11 -10.99
C GLU A 63 20.92 -5.13 -9.55
N LYS A 64 21.73 -4.12 -9.18
CA LYS A 64 22.25 -3.96 -7.80
C LYS A 64 21.14 -3.64 -6.78
N GLY A 65 19.94 -3.27 -7.24
CA GLY A 65 18.78 -3.03 -6.41
C GLY A 65 18.81 -1.68 -5.66
N LEU A 66 17.87 -1.51 -4.74
CA LEU A 66 17.79 -0.36 -3.83
C LEU A 66 18.83 -0.54 -2.72
N ASN A 67 19.73 0.42 -2.59
CA ASN A 67 20.76 0.50 -1.55
C ASN A 67 20.68 1.85 -0.82
N GLN A 68 21.49 2.04 0.23
CA GLN A 68 21.45 3.25 1.07
C GLN A 68 21.56 4.56 0.26
N ASN A 69 22.35 4.55 -0.81
CA ASN A 69 22.61 5.74 -1.61
C ASN A 69 21.65 5.91 -2.81
N SER A 70 20.58 5.10 -2.88
CA SER A 70 19.67 5.13 -4.05
C SER A 70 19.01 6.49 -4.24
N LEU A 71 18.58 7.16 -3.18
CA LEU A 71 17.96 8.50 -3.26
C LEU A 71 18.97 9.57 -3.66
N GLU A 72 20.20 9.52 -3.16
CA GLU A 72 21.28 10.42 -3.58
C GLU A 72 21.62 10.23 -5.06
N ASN A 73 21.68 8.98 -5.52
CA ASN A 73 21.94 8.68 -6.94
C ASN A 73 20.81 9.20 -7.84
N ILE A 74 19.55 9.13 -7.38
CA ILE A 74 18.38 9.71 -8.07
C ILE A 74 18.51 11.23 -8.10
N SER A 75 18.85 11.87 -6.97
CA SER A 75 19.09 13.31 -6.88
C SER A 75 20.10 13.77 -7.92
N LYS A 76 21.28 13.13 -7.94
CA LYS A 76 22.38 13.47 -8.88
C LYS A 76 21.99 13.21 -10.33
N LYS A 77 21.32 12.08 -10.63
CA LYS A 77 20.98 11.70 -12.00
C LYS A 77 19.91 12.58 -12.64
N TYR A 78 18.98 13.09 -11.85
CA TYR A 78 17.81 13.84 -12.33
C TYR A 78 17.80 15.30 -11.88
N ASP A 79 18.94 15.78 -11.36
CA ASP A 79 19.14 17.17 -10.90
C ASP A 79 18.01 17.61 -9.95
N LEU A 80 17.82 16.83 -8.88
CA LEU A 80 16.83 17.10 -7.83
C LEU A 80 17.55 17.56 -6.57
N ASP A 81 16.93 18.50 -5.85
CA ASP A 81 17.43 18.91 -4.54
C ASP A 81 17.33 17.76 -3.53
N ILE A 82 18.47 17.32 -2.99
CA ILE A 82 18.52 16.24 -2.00
C ILE A 82 17.76 16.61 -0.72
N ASN A 83 17.81 17.89 -0.29
CA ASN A 83 17.08 18.32 0.90
C ASN A 83 15.56 18.20 0.69
N GLU A 84 15.07 18.44 -0.53
CA GLU A 84 13.67 18.22 -0.85
C GLU A 84 13.32 16.72 -0.83
N ILE A 85 14.20 15.84 -1.34
CA ILE A 85 14.00 14.40 -1.29
C ILE A 85 13.95 13.91 0.16
N ASP A 86 14.82 14.38 1.04
CA ASP A 86 14.87 14.02 2.45
C ASP A 86 13.60 14.48 3.20
N LEU A 87 13.04 15.63 2.84
CA LEU A 87 11.74 16.08 3.36
C LEU A 87 10.57 15.21 2.88
N LEU A 88 10.64 14.70 1.65
CA LEU A 88 9.61 13.80 1.09
C LEU A 88 9.71 12.37 1.61
N PHE A 89 10.91 11.91 1.96
CA PHE A 89 11.21 10.56 2.41
C PHE A 89 12.16 10.58 3.62
N PRO A 90 11.67 11.00 4.81
CA PRO A 90 12.50 11.18 6.01
C PRO A 90 13.23 9.90 6.46
N GLU A 91 12.62 8.72 6.27
CA GLU A 91 13.26 7.42 6.53
C GLU A 91 14.02 6.90 5.28
N GLY A 92 14.29 7.76 4.30
CA GLY A 92 15.04 7.41 3.10
C GLY A 92 14.38 6.30 2.28
N ASN A 93 15.14 5.26 1.95
CA ASN A 93 14.65 4.14 1.16
C ASN A 93 13.50 3.36 1.81
N ILE A 94 13.39 3.38 3.14
CA ILE A 94 12.30 2.73 3.85
C ILE A 94 10.98 3.38 3.48
N ASP A 95 10.92 4.72 3.50
CA ASP A 95 9.73 5.46 3.11
C ASP A 95 9.43 5.34 1.62
N LEU A 96 10.46 5.30 0.77
CA LEU A 96 10.29 5.04 -0.66
C LEU A 96 9.67 3.66 -0.91
N ILE A 97 10.12 2.63 -0.22
CA ILE A 97 9.58 1.26 -0.32
C ILE A 97 8.13 1.21 0.17
N LYS A 98 7.85 1.80 1.34
CA LYS A 98 6.48 1.89 1.88
C LYS A 98 5.55 2.57 0.90
N PHE A 99 5.96 3.72 0.36
CA PHE A 99 5.19 4.48 -0.61
C PHE A 99 4.98 3.73 -1.93
N ALA A 100 6.01 3.04 -2.43
CA ALA A 100 5.91 2.24 -3.66
C ALA A 100 4.91 1.08 -3.51
N LEU A 101 4.91 0.40 -2.36
CA LEU A 101 3.97 -0.68 -2.06
C LEU A 101 2.54 -0.18 -1.87
N GLU A 102 2.36 0.96 -1.20
CA GLU A 102 1.06 1.62 -1.07
C GLU A 102 0.48 1.97 -2.45
N ARG A 103 1.29 2.59 -3.32
CA ARG A 103 0.86 2.91 -4.69
C ARG A 103 0.51 1.66 -5.50
N LEU A 104 1.33 0.61 -5.43
CA LEU A 104 1.04 -0.67 -6.07
C LEU A 104 -0.28 -1.29 -5.57
N ASN A 105 -0.54 -1.23 -4.26
CA ASN A 105 -1.78 -1.74 -3.68
C ASN A 105 -3.00 -0.93 -4.13
N ASN A 106 -2.90 0.40 -4.22
CA ASN A 106 -3.97 1.26 -4.72
C ASN A 106 -4.25 0.98 -6.22
N GLU A 107 -3.19 0.87 -7.03
CA GLU A 107 -3.30 0.51 -8.46
C GLU A 107 -3.95 -0.88 -8.65
N LEU A 108 -3.59 -1.84 -7.80
CA LEU A 108 -4.20 -3.17 -7.80
C LEU A 108 -5.70 -3.11 -7.48
N GLU A 109 -6.08 -2.35 -6.46
CA GLU A 109 -7.49 -2.20 -6.08
C GLU A 109 -8.30 -1.54 -7.20
N GLU A 110 -7.78 -0.46 -7.79
CA GLU A 110 -8.41 0.21 -8.93
C GLU A 110 -8.55 -0.72 -10.15
N TYR A 111 -7.54 -1.54 -10.41
CA TYR A 111 -7.58 -2.54 -11.49
C TYR A 111 -8.62 -3.62 -11.20
N CYS A 112 -8.65 -4.15 -9.99
CA CYS A 112 -9.56 -5.21 -9.58
C CYS A 112 -11.04 -4.77 -9.53
N ARG A 113 -11.31 -3.48 -9.26
CA ARG A 113 -12.68 -2.93 -9.35
C ARG A 113 -13.30 -3.01 -10.75
N LYS A 114 -12.48 -3.11 -11.80
CA LYS A 114 -12.91 -3.23 -13.18
C LYS A 114 -13.17 -4.67 -13.61
N ILE A 115 -12.85 -5.65 -12.76
CA ILE A 115 -13.00 -7.08 -13.01
C ILE A 115 -14.18 -7.60 -12.18
N ASP A 116 -15.05 -8.41 -12.78
CA ASP A 116 -16.13 -9.09 -12.06
C ASP A 116 -15.58 -10.25 -11.20
N LEU A 117 -15.03 -9.90 -10.04
CA LEU A 117 -14.53 -10.88 -9.09
C LEU A 117 -15.66 -11.54 -8.29
N ILE A 118 -16.81 -10.88 -8.13
CA ILE A 118 -17.87 -11.31 -7.21
C ILE A 118 -18.44 -12.66 -7.62
N ARG A 119 -18.55 -12.93 -8.92
CA ARG A 119 -19.06 -14.21 -9.46
C ARG A 119 -18.08 -15.37 -9.30
N LEU A 120 -16.81 -15.09 -9.00
CA LEU A 120 -15.81 -16.14 -8.87
C LEU A 120 -15.78 -16.70 -7.44
N PRO A 121 -15.52 -18.02 -7.26
CA PRO A 121 -15.21 -18.57 -5.96
C PRO A 121 -13.90 -17.98 -5.41
N ILE A 122 -13.76 -17.94 -4.07
CA ILE A 122 -12.71 -17.20 -3.37
C ILE A 122 -11.28 -17.53 -3.85
N HIS A 123 -10.98 -18.81 -4.10
CA HIS A 123 -9.66 -19.23 -4.58
C HIS A 123 -9.35 -18.69 -6.00
N LYS A 124 -10.37 -18.59 -6.87
CA LYS A 124 -10.24 -17.99 -8.20
C LYS A 124 -10.10 -16.47 -8.13
N ARG A 125 -10.76 -15.81 -7.16
CA ARG A 125 -10.56 -14.37 -6.90
C ARG A 125 -9.11 -14.10 -6.51
N ILE A 126 -8.58 -14.86 -5.54
CA ILE A 126 -7.19 -14.73 -5.09
C ILE A 126 -6.21 -14.98 -6.26
N ARG A 127 -6.45 -16.00 -7.07
CA ARG A 127 -5.66 -16.26 -8.28
C ARG A 127 -5.62 -15.05 -9.20
N GLN A 128 -6.79 -14.52 -9.54
CA GLN A 128 -6.90 -13.37 -10.45
C GLN A 128 -6.22 -12.12 -9.87
N ILE A 129 -6.39 -11.84 -8.58
CA ILE A 129 -5.77 -10.71 -7.90
C ILE A 129 -4.24 -10.84 -7.91
N LEU A 130 -3.71 -12.03 -7.63
CA LEU A 130 -2.25 -12.29 -7.66
C LEU A 130 -1.67 -12.11 -9.06
N LEU A 131 -2.32 -12.63 -10.09
CA LEU A 131 -1.89 -12.43 -11.49
C LEU A 131 -1.96 -10.96 -11.90
N SER A 132 -3.00 -10.23 -11.49
CA SER A 132 -3.11 -8.79 -11.72
C SER A 132 -1.96 -8.02 -11.05
N LYS A 133 -1.63 -8.36 -9.81
CA LYS A 133 -0.50 -7.74 -9.09
C LYS A 133 0.84 -8.00 -9.78
N ILE A 134 1.07 -9.22 -10.25
CA ILE A 134 2.25 -9.61 -11.02
C ILE A 134 2.33 -8.80 -12.32
N SER A 135 1.23 -8.68 -13.05
CA SER A 135 1.15 -7.89 -14.28
C SER A 135 1.52 -6.41 -14.05
N LEU A 136 1.02 -5.81 -12.97
CA LEU A 136 1.37 -4.43 -12.60
C LEU A 136 2.86 -4.27 -12.27
N MET A 137 3.46 -5.25 -11.59
CA MET A 137 4.88 -5.22 -11.24
C MET A 137 5.80 -5.49 -12.43
N ASN A 138 5.33 -6.22 -13.45
CA ASN A 138 6.14 -6.70 -14.55
C ASN A 138 6.81 -5.56 -15.35
N LYS A 139 6.14 -4.41 -15.47
CA LYS A 139 6.69 -3.21 -16.15
C LYS A 139 7.97 -2.68 -15.48
N ASN A 140 8.13 -2.90 -14.18
CA ASN A 140 9.28 -2.45 -13.38
C ASN A 140 9.80 -3.62 -12.52
N LYS A 141 10.00 -4.79 -13.14
CA LYS A 141 10.30 -6.05 -12.46
C LYS A 141 11.54 -5.95 -11.57
N ILE A 142 12.61 -5.33 -12.05
CA ILE A 142 13.87 -5.16 -11.30
C ILE A 142 13.65 -4.32 -10.03
N PHE A 143 12.91 -3.23 -10.14
CA PHE A 143 12.57 -2.37 -9.01
C PHE A 143 11.78 -3.13 -7.94
N TYR A 144 10.71 -3.83 -8.32
CA TYR A 144 9.91 -4.60 -7.37
C TYR A 144 10.62 -5.83 -6.81
N ARG A 145 11.52 -6.45 -7.60
CA ARG A 145 12.43 -7.49 -7.10
C ARG A 145 13.29 -6.96 -5.95
N SER A 146 13.86 -5.78 -6.12
CA SER A 146 14.68 -5.14 -5.09
C SER A 146 13.88 -4.83 -3.83
N ILE A 147 12.66 -4.29 -3.97
CA ILE A 147 11.76 -4.08 -2.83
C ILE A 147 11.50 -5.39 -2.11
N PHE A 148 11.11 -6.44 -2.84
CA PHE A 148 10.76 -7.73 -2.25
C PHE A 148 11.92 -8.35 -1.47
N LEU A 149 13.14 -8.27 -2.00
CA LEU A 149 14.33 -8.75 -1.29
C LEU A 149 14.59 -7.98 0.01
N ASN A 150 14.33 -6.66 0.03
CA ASN A 150 14.40 -5.87 1.26
C ASN A 150 13.35 -6.28 2.31
N LEU A 151 12.17 -6.76 1.88
CA LEU A 151 11.12 -7.26 2.78
C LEU A 151 11.48 -8.62 3.39
N LEU A 152 12.24 -9.45 2.68
CA LEU A 152 12.64 -10.80 3.13
C LEU A 152 13.81 -10.77 4.12
N ILE A 153 14.56 -9.68 4.22
CA ILE A 153 15.72 -9.56 5.11
C ILE A 153 15.34 -8.70 6.34
N PRO A 154 14.74 -9.28 7.39
CA PRO A 154 14.25 -8.51 8.53
C PRO A 154 15.35 -7.85 9.35
N GLN A 155 16.60 -8.35 9.28
CA GLN A 155 17.71 -7.87 10.09
C GLN A 155 18.13 -6.42 9.79
N LYS A 156 17.85 -5.90 8.58
CA LYS A 156 18.24 -4.54 8.19
C LYS A 156 17.15 -3.49 8.39
N ASN A 157 15.87 -3.89 8.33
CA ASN A 157 14.75 -2.92 8.35
C ASN A 157 13.51 -3.54 9.00
N PHE A 158 13.49 -3.57 10.33
CA PHE A 158 12.34 -4.05 11.11
C PHE A 158 11.04 -3.29 10.75
N SER A 159 11.17 -2.01 10.39
CA SER A 159 10.07 -1.17 9.92
C SER A 159 9.36 -1.68 8.63
N LEU A 160 10.02 -2.56 7.85
CA LEU A 160 9.46 -3.14 6.63
C LEU A 160 8.78 -4.50 6.85
N SER A 161 8.97 -5.15 8.01
CA SER A 161 8.46 -6.50 8.28
C SER A 161 6.94 -6.63 8.14
N GLY A 162 6.20 -5.58 8.50
CA GLY A 162 4.75 -5.53 8.36
C GLY A 162 4.23 -5.30 6.93
N GLN A 163 5.08 -4.92 5.97
CA GLN A 163 4.63 -4.56 4.61
C GLN A 163 4.21 -5.79 3.79
N LEU A 164 4.87 -6.92 4.00
CA LEU A 164 4.46 -8.19 3.39
C LEU A 164 3.06 -8.58 3.86
N TYR A 165 2.82 -8.49 5.17
CA TYR A 165 1.50 -8.74 5.76
C TYR A 165 0.43 -7.80 5.19
N LYS A 166 0.71 -6.49 5.12
CA LYS A 166 -0.22 -5.50 4.52
C LYS A 166 -0.55 -5.82 3.06
N SER A 167 0.44 -6.28 2.29
CA SER A 167 0.21 -6.70 0.90
C SER A 167 -0.72 -7.91 0.79
N VAL A 168 -0.60 -8.87 1.70
CA VAL A 168 -1.45 -10.06 1.76
C VAL A 168 -2.84 -9.73 2.29
N ASP A 169 -2.92 -8.87 3.29
CA ASP A 169 -4.18 -8.39 3.85
C ASP A 169 -5.02 -7.67 2.79
N GLN A 170 -4.39 -6.82 1.98
CA GLN A 170 -5.03 -6.15 0.84
C GLN A 170 -5.59 -7.15 -0.18
N ILE A 171 -4.87 -8.24 -0.47
CA ILE A 171 -5.36 -9.29 -1.39
C ILE A 171 -6.62 -9.94 -0.83
N TRP A 172 -6.67 -10.27 0.47
CA TRP A 172 -7.85 -10.80 1.13
C TRP A 172 -9.00 -9.82 1.15
N PHE A 173 -8.73 -8.54 1.41
CA PHE A 173 -9.71 -7.46 1.38
C PHE A 173 -10.36 -7.35 -0.02
N ILE A 174 -9.56 -7.28 -1.08
CA ILE A 174 -10.06 -7.23 -2.47
C ILE A 174 -10.85 -8.51 -2.83
N ALA A 175 -10.42 -9.67 -2.31
CA ALA A 175 -11.14 -10.93 -2.52
C ALA A 175 -12.49 -11.01 -1.79
N GLY A 176 -12.79 -10.05 -0.90
CA GLY A 176 -14.04 -9.98 -0.14
C GLY A 176 -14.05 -10.86 1.11
N ASP A 177 -12.88 -11.06 1.75
CA ASP A 177 -12.80 -11.76 3.03
C ASP A 177 -13.34 -10.89 4.16
N SER A 178 -14.35 -11.37 4.87
CA SER A 178 -14.99 -10.71 6.01
C SER A 178 -14.74 -11.44 7.34
N SER A 179 -13.82 -12.41 7.37
CA SER A 179 -13.54 -13.16 8.59
C SER A 179 -12.85 -12.30 9.64
N THR A 180 -13.30 -12.43 10.90
CA THR A 180 -12.77 -11.70 12.06
C THR A 180 -12.24 -12.62 13.15
N ASP A 181 -12.39 -13.93 12.95
CA ASP A 181 -12.04 -15.01 13.88
C ASP A 181 -10.61 -15.53 13.68
N PHE A 182 -10.28 -16.63 14.33
CA PHE A 182 -8.99 -17.32 14.18
C PHE A 182 -8.63 -17.62 12.71
N ASN A 183 -9.61 -17.83 11.84
CA ASN A 183 -9.39 -18.07 10.41
C ASN A 183 -8.78 -16.82 9.72
N PHE A 184 -9.03 -15.62 10.22
CA PHE A 184 -8.45 -14.38 9.72
C PHE A 184 -6.91 -14.46 9.66
N TYR A 185 -6.26 -14.79 10.77
CA TYR A 185 -4.79 -14.85 10.85
C TYR A 185 -4.22 -16.03 10.07
N THR A 186 -4.87 -17.20 10.17
CA THR A 186 -4.44 -18.42 9.47
C THR A 186 -4.48 -18.23 7.96
N LYS A 187 -5.54 -17.63 7.42
CA LYS A 187 -5.66 -17.32 5.98
C LYS A 187 -4.53 -16.42 5.51
N ARG A 188 -4.20 -15.37 6.27
CA ARG A 188 -3.14 -14.42 5.94
C ARG A 188 -1.76 -15.04 5.99
N LEU A 189 -1.50 -15.87 7.00
CA LEU A 189 -0.24 -16.61 7.11
C LEU A 189 -0.02 -17.54 5.92
N ILE A 190 -1.03 -18.33 5.56
CA ILE A 190 -0.97 -19.25 4.43
C ILE A 190 -0.77 -18.48 3.12
N LEU A 191 -1.54 -17.43 2.91
CA LEU A 191 -1.38 -16.62 1.70
C LEU A 191 -0.03 -15.90 1.66
N SER A 192 0.55 -15.54 2.81
CA SER A 192 1.91 -14.98 2.87
C SER A 192 2.96 -15.97 2.36
N ALA A 193 2.85 -17.25 2.73
CA ALA A 193 3.75 -18.28 2.24
C ALA A 193 3.60 -18.51 0.72
N ILE A 194 2.36 -18.58 0.21
CA ILE A 194 2.09 -18.68 -1.23
C ILE A 194 2.60 -17.45 -1.96
N TYR A 195 2.27 -16.26 -1.49
CA TYR A 195 2.70 -15.00 -2.09
C TYR A 195 4.22 -14.92 -2.18
N SER A 196 4.93 -15.25 -1.09
CA SER A 196 6.39 -15.25 -1.09
C SER A 196 6.97 -16.24 -2.11
N ARG A 197 6.42 -17.47 -2.18
CA ARG A 197 6.86 -18.48 -3.16
C ARG A 197 6.65 -17.99 -4.61
N ILE A 198 5.48 -17.44 -4.90
CA ILE A 198 5.14 -16.94 -6.24
C ILE A 198 6.00 -15.73 -6.61
N MET A 199 6.25 -14.81 -5.68
CA MET A 199 7.12 -13.66 -5.91
C MET A 199 8.57 -14.07 -6.18
N LEU A 200 9.10 -15.02 -5.40
CA LEU A 200 10.44 -15.56 -5.65
C LEU A 200 10.55 -16.20 -7.05
N PHE A 201 9.54 -16.98 -7.45
CA PHE A 201 9.53 -17.54 -8.78
C PHE A 201 9.43 -16.46 -9.86
N PHE A 202 8.48 -15.53 -9.75
CA PHE A 202 8.27 -14.42 -10.68
C PHE A 202 9.53 -13.61 -10.91
N PHE A 203 10.25 -13.26 -9.84
CA PHE A 203 11.44 -12.42 -9.96
C PHE A 203 12.67 -13.13 -10.54
N ASN A 204 12.70 -14.45 -10.48
CA ASN A 204 13.84 -15.25 -10.99
C ASN A 204 13.55 -15.94 -12.34
N ASN A 205 12.30 -15.99 -12.79
CA ASN A 205 11.88 -16.65 -14.00
C ASN A 205 11.02 -15.74 -14.88
N ASN A 206 11.02 -16.02 -16.19
CA ASN A 206 10.21 -15.28 -17.16
C ASN A 206 9.09 -16.14 -17.77
N ASN A 207 9.01 -17.43 -17.41
CA ASN A 207 7.98 -18.32 -17.95
C ASN A 207 6.64 -18.08 -17.22
N GLN A 208 5.70 -17.49 -17.94
CA GLN A 208 4.36 -17.18 -17.45
C GLN A 208 3.54 -18.46 -17.18
N GLN A 209 3.68 -19.48 -18.03
CA GLN A 209 2.94 -20.74 -17.87
C GLN A 209 3.34 -21.47 -16.60
N ASP A 210 4.65 -21.55 -16.31
CA ASP A 210 5.15 -22.18 -15.10
C ASP A 210 4.74 -21.40 -13.85
N LEU A 211 4.71 -20.07 -13.91
CA LEU A 211 4.22 -19.22 -12.83
C LEU A 211 2.76 -19.54 -12.50
N GLU A 212 1.89 -19.65 -13.52
CA GLU A 212 0.48 -19.98 -13.34
C GLU A 212 0.31 -21.38 -12.80
N ASN A 213 1.08 -22.36 -13.29
CA ASN A 213 1.05 -23.73 -12.79
C ASN A 213 1.41 -23.81 -11.29
N ILE A 214 2.49 -23.12 -10.87
CA ILE A 214 2.92 -23.06 -9.48
C ILE A 214 1.88 -22.38 -8.61
N LEU A 215 1.24 -21.32 -9.11
CA LEU A 215 0.16 -20.62 -8.41
C LEU A 215 -1.04 -21.54 -8.21
N ASP A 216 -1.48 -22.23 -9.26
CA ASP A 216 -2.62 -23.15 -9.21
C ASP A 216 -2.35 -24.33 -8.28
N GLU A 217 -1.16 -24.92 -8.32
CA GLU A 217 -0.73 -25.96 -7.40
C GLU A 217 -0.75 -25.47 -5.94
N SER A 218 -0.22 -24.28 -5.70
CA SER A 218 -0.17 -23.70 -4.35
C SER A 218 -1.57 -23.42 -3.80
N LEU A 219 -2.48 -22.89 -4.61
CA LEU A 219 -3.86 -22.63 -4.21
C LEU A 219 -4.67 -23.93 -3.99
N LYS A 220 -4.43 -24.98 -4.78
CA LYS A 220 -5.04 -26.31 -4.55
C LYS A 220 -4.63 -26.91 -3.21
N LYS A 221 -3.38 -26.75 -2.80
CA LYS A 221 -2.91 -27.21 -1.47
C LYS A 221 -3.64 -26.52 -0.32
N VAL A 222 -3.97 -25.24 -0.51
CA VAL A 222 -4.72 -24.44 0.50
C VAL A 222 -6.17 -24.89 0.63
N SER A 223 -6.83 -25.25 -0.44
CA SER A 223 -8.22 -25.73 -0.39
C SER A 223 -8.41 -27.01 0.44
N LYS A 224 -7.32 -27.78 0.64
CA LYS A 224 -7.28 -28.99 1.48
C LYS A 224 -6.96 -28.75 2.96
N ILE A 225 -6.80 -27.49 3.39
CA ILE A 225 -6.44 -27.12 4.78
C ILE A 225 -7.49 -27.49 5.84
N PRO A 226 -8.81 -27.63 5.58
CA PRO A 226 -9.71 -28.18 6.59
C PRO A 226 -9.23 -29.50 7.20
N GLU A 227 -8.55 -30.35 6.41
CA GLU A 227 -7.96 -31.62 6.88
C GLU A 227 -6.68 -31.41 7.72
N ILE A 228 -6.02 -30.27 7.58
CA ILE A 228 -4.79 -29.93 8.32
C ILE A 228 -5.10 -29.30 9.70
N LYS A 229 -6.35 -28.86 9.97
CA LYS A 229 -6.75 -28.30 11.28
C LYS A 229 -6.42 -29.23 12.45
N SER A 230 -6.47 -30.53 12.26
CA SER A 230 -6.13 -31.51 13.32
C SER A 230 -4.62 -31.54 13.66
N LYS A 231 -3.75 -31.20 12.70
CA LYS A 231 -2.28 -31.13 12.89
C LYS A 231 -1.78 -29.75 13.37
N PHE A 232 -2.62 -28.73 13.30
CA PHE A 232 -2.28 -27.34 13.67
C PHE A 232 -2.47 -27.02 15.16
N LYS A 233 -2.83 -28.00 15.99
CA LYS A 233 -2.94 -27.82 17.45
C LYS A 233 -1.65 -27.29 18.07
N ILE A 234 -0.50 -27.65 17.49
CA ILE A 234 0.84 -27.18 17.91
C ILE A 234 1.02 -25.68 17.61
N PHE A 235 0.45 -25.16 16.52
CA PHE A 235 0.57 -23.75 16.14
C PHE A 235 -0.25 -22.81 17.05
N THR A 236 -1.33 -23.31 17.65
CA THR A 236 -2.21 -22.50 18.52
C THR A 236 -1.55 -22.15 19.85
N GLU A 237 -0.58 -22.91 20.32
CA GLU A 237 0.16 -22.61 21.55
C GLU A 237 1.22 -21.50 21.38
N TYR A 238 1.76 -21.34 20.17
CA TYR A 238 2.74 -20.30 19.86
C TYR A 238 2.12 -19.03 19.26
N PHE A 239 0.89 -19.10 18.81
CA PHE A 239 0.20 -18.03 18.11
C PHE A 239 -0.07 -16.77 18.94
N PRO A 240 -0.38 -16.82 20.25
CA PRO A 240 -0.57 -15.62 21.06
C PRO A 240 0.66 -14.70 21.08
N LYS A 241 1.86 -15.30 21.00
CA LYS A 241 3.13 -14.54 20.97
C LYS A 241 3.33 -13.80 19.65
N ILE A 242 2.95 -14.43 18.51
CA ILE A 242 3.03 -13.84 17.17
C ILE A 242 1.96 -12.76 16.99
N ALA A 243 0.74 -12.97 17.48
CA ALA A 243 -0.36 -12.00 17.42
C ALA A 243 -0.05 -10.74 18.24
N ASN A 244 0.57 -10.88 19.40
CA ASN A 244 1.04 -9.74 20.22
C ASN A 244 2.18 -8.99 19.53
N PHE A 245 3.07 -9.69 18.85
CA PHE A 245 4.14 -9.08 18.07
C PHE A 245 3.60 -8.22 16.90
N VAL A 246 2.60 -8.74 16.17
CA VAL A 246 1.94 -8.00 15.08
C VAL A 246 1.14 -6.81 15.62
N LYS A 247 0.46 -6.96 16.78
CA LYS A 247 -0.35 -5.90 17.39
C LYS A 247 0.50 -4.72 17.89
N ASN A 248 1.72 -4.99 18.37
CA ASN A 248 2.66 -3.96 18.84
C ASN A 248 3.46 -3.31 17.70
N SER A 249 3.30 -3.76 16.45
CA SER A 249 3.95 -3.23 15.25
C SER A 249 3.05 -2.25 14.47
N TYR A 250 1.90 -1.90 15.05
CA TYR A 250 0.98 -0.85 14.62
C TYR A 250 1.03 0.32 15.62
#